data_5731d40058028143d82d31f644b984a6
#
_entry.id   5731d40058028143d82d31f644b984a6
#
_cell.length_a   1.000
_cell.length_b   1.000
_cell.length_c   1.000
_cell.angle_alpha   90.00
_cell.angle_beta   90.00
_cell.angle_gamma   90.00
#
_symmetry.space_group_name_H-M   'P 1'
#
loop_
_entity.id
_entity.type
_entity.pdbx_description
1 polymer ?
#
loop_
_entity_poly.entity_id
_entity_poly.type
_entity_poly.pdbx_seq_one_letter_code
_entity_poly.pdbx_strand_id
1 'polypeptide(L)'
;MVVLALHVALYLPGCRSLKDRRRLVRPIVEGARARFRVSAADLGGADRWHRAELGFAVVSGSHAHARDVIDEVERFVWSFPEIEVLETGRTWSEGP
;
A
#
# COMPACT_ATOMS: atom_id res chain seq x y z
N MET A 1 12.26 -15.27 -11.34
CA MET A 1 11.06 -14.61 -10.81
C MET A 1 11.43 -13.76 -9.62
N VAL A 2 10.99 -12.53 -9.61
CA VAL A 2 11.16 -11.65 -8.46
C VAL A 2 9.81 -11.17 -7.96
N VAL A 3 9.73 -10.97 -6.66
CA VAL A 3 8.58 -10.33 -6.02
C VAL A 3 9.10 -9.13 -5.24
N LEU A 4 8.52 -7.99 -5.44
CA LEU A 4 8.80 -6.80 -4.63
C LEU A 4 7.55 -6.45 -3.84
N ALA A 5 7.68 -6.40 -2.53
CA ALA A 5 6.61 -6.01 -1.63
C ALA A 5 6.89 -4.63 -1.04
N LEU A 6 5.83 -3.85 -0.88
CA LEU A 6 5.85 -2.55 -0.22
C LEU A 6 4.92 -2.60 0.99
N HIS A 7 5.45 -2.24 2.13
CA HIS A 7 4.68 -2.04 3.35
C HIS A 7 4.57 -0.55 3.62
N VAL A 8 3.37 -0.08 3.94
CA VAL A 8 3.11 1.32 4.25
C VAL A 8 2.33 1.42 5.54
N ALA A 9 2.84 2.18 6.49
CA ALA A 9 2.12 2.51 7.71
C ALA A 9 1.55 3.92 7.57
N LEU A 10 0.26 4.06 7.83
CA LEU A 10 -0.48 5.29 7.65
C LEU A 10 -1.05 5.80 8.96
N TYR A 11 -1.13 7.12 9.09
CA TYR A 11 -1.95 7.81 10.07
C TYR A 11 -3.12 8.49 9.35
N LEU A 12 -4.31 8.38 9.95
CA LEU A 12 -5.58 8.84 9.38
C LEU A 12 -6.17 9.89 10.32
N PRO A 13 -5.71 11.15 10.24
CA PRO A 13 -6.05 12.16 11.28
C PRO A 13 -7.53 12.49 11.39
N GLY A 14 -8.28 12.40 10.30
CA GLY A 14 -9.71 12.68 10.29
C GLY A 14 -10.60 11.49 10.63
N CYS A 15 -10.00 10.34 10.93
CA CYS A 15 -10.74 9.09 11.11
C CYS A 15 -11.24 8.96 12.55
N ARG A 16 -12.54 8.72 12.72
CA ARG A 16 -13.18 8.59 14.03
C ARG A 16 -13.97 7.31 14.21
N SER A 17 -14.00 6.45 13.21
CA SER A 17 -14.78 5.23 13.24
C SER A 17 -14.23 4.23 12.23
N LEU A 18 -14.68 2.98 12.31
CA LEU A 18 -14.36 1.97 11.31
C LEU A 18 -14.92 2.34 9.94
N LYS A 19 -16.05 3.02 9.90
CA LYS A 19 -16.64 3.49 8.64
C LYS A 19 -15.75 4.53 7.97
N ASP A 20 -15.23 5.49 8.74
CA ASP A 20 -14.30 6.49 8.23
C ASP A 20 -13.02 5.82 7.74
N ARG A 21 -12.52 4.85 8.49
CA ARG A 21 -11.31 4.12 8.11
C ARG A 21 -11.48 3.44 6.77
N ARG A 22 -12.59 2.75 6.56
CA ARG A 22 -12.88 2.10 5.27
C ARG A 22 -12.96 3.11 4.13
N ARG A 23 -13.63 4.24 4.37
CA ARG A 23 -13.76 5.30 3.38
C ARG A 23 -12.41 5.84 2.92
N LEU A 24 -11.44 5.91 3.82
CA LEU A 24 -10.11 6.42 3.52
C LEU A 24 -9.19 5.35 2.92
N VAL A 25 -9.24 4.13 3.43
CA VAL A 25 -8.30 3.06 3.05
C VAL A 25 -8.73 2.34 1.77
N ARG A 26 -10.00 2.11 1.58
CA ARG A 26 -10.51 1.36 0.42
C ARG A 26 -10.10 1.94 -0.93
N PRO A 27 -10.20 3.26 -1.16
CA PRO A 27 -9.75 3.83 -2.43
C PRO A 27 -8.27 3.60 -2.71
N ILE A 28 -7.45 3.55 -1.68
CA ILE A 28 -6.01 3.30 -1.83
C ILE A 28 -5.77 1.85 -2.27
N VAL A 29 -6.34 0.90 -1.54
CA VAL A 29 -6.14 -0.53 -1.82
C VAL A 29 -6.73 -0.92 -3.18
N GLU A 30 -7.98 -0.56 -3.42
CA GLU A 30 -8.65 -0.90 -4.68
C GLU A 30 -8.10 -0.11 -5.86
N GLY A 31 -7.74 1.15 -5.65
CA GLY A 31 -7.12 1.96 -6.68
C GLY A 31 -5.77 1.42 -7.13
N ALA A 32 -4.97 0.95 -6.19
CA ALA A 32 -3.68 0.33 -6.52
C ALA A 32 -3.86 -0.94 -7.34
N ARG A 33 -4.81 -1.80 -6.95
CA ARG A 33 -5.12 -3.02 -7.71
C ARG A 33 -5.54 -2.70 -9.14
N ALA A 34 -6.44 -1.75 -9.30
CA ALA A 34 -7.00 -1.42 -10.61
C ALA A 34 -5.98 -0.75 -11.53
N ARG A 35 -5.16 0.16 -10.98
CA ARG A 35 -4.23 0.96 -11.79
C ARG A 35 -2.94 0.24 -12.11
N PHE A 36 -2.40 -0.52 -11.16
CA PHE A 36 -1.04 -1.05 -11.28
C PHE A 36 -1.01 -2.57 -11.35
N ARG A 37 -2.14 -3.24 -11.23
CA ARG A 37 -2.26 -4.70 -11.28
C ARG A 37 -1.36 -5.38 -10.24
N VAL A 38 -1.28 -4.80 -9.07
CA VAL A 38 -0.55 -5.37 -7.94
C VAL A 38 -1.53 -6.09 -7.02
N SER A 39 -1.01 -7.02 -6.22
CA SER A 39 -1.72 -7.49 -5.04
C SER A 39 -1.69 -6.39 -4.00
N ALA A 40 -2.80 -6.12 -3.37
CA ALA A 40 -2.89 -5.09 -2.35
C ALA A 40 -3.83 -5.53 -1.24
N ALA A 41 -3.47 -5.21 -0.01
CA ALA A 41 -4.26 -5.62 1.14
C ALA A 41 -4.17 -4.60 2.27
N ASP A 42 -5.25 -4.48 3.01
CA ASP A 42 -5.25 -3.85 4.31
C ASP A 42 -4.75 -4.91 5.30
N LEU A 43 -3.62 -4.65 5.94
CA LEU A 43 -2.97 -5.59 6.85
C LEU A 43 -3.45 -5.45 8.30
N GLY A 44 -4.36 -4.51 8.56
CA GLY A 44 -4.87 -4.26 9.89
C GLY A 44 -4.11 -3.14 10.60
N GLY A 45 -3.59 -3.42 11.78
CA GLY A 45 -2.99 -2.39 12.63
C GLY A 45 -4.03 -1.73 13.51
N ALA A 46 -5.04 -2.45 13.80
CA ALA A 46 -6.41 -2.00 13.93
C ALA A 46 -6.96 -2.02 15.34
N ASP A 47 -6.17 -1.87 16.38
CA ASP A 47 -6.72 -1.51 17.67
C ASP A 47 -7.21 -0.05 17.63
N ARG A 48 -6.81 0.68 16.57
CA ARG A 48 -7.11 2.10 16.43
C ARG A 48 -7.49 2.40 14.99
N TRP A 49 -8.68 2.91 14.78
CA TRP A 49 -9.17 3.25 13.44
C TRP A 49 -8.44 4.42 12.78
N HIS A 50 -7.62 5.17 13.52
CA HIS A 50 -6.83 6.25 12.95
C HIS A 50 -5.46 5.78 12.40
N ARG A 51 -5.19 4.48 12.45
CA ARG A 51 -3.99 3.89 11.87
C ARG A 51 -4.35 2.77 10.89
N ALA A 52 -3.50 2.59 9.89
CA ALA A 52 -3.63 1.50 8.95
C ALA A 52 -2.25 1.05 8.48
N GLU A 53 -2.13 -0.25 8.24
CA GLU A 53 -0.95 -0.81 7.58
C GLU A 53 -1.42 -1.48 6.31
N LEU A 54 -0.81 -1.10 5.18
CA LEU A 54 -1.15 -1.61 3.87
C LEU A 54 0.04 -2.35 3.28
N GLY A 55 -0.26 -3.39 2.53
CA GLY A 55 0.74 -4.14 1.79
C GLY A 55 0.42 -4.19 0.32
N PHE A 56 1.46 -4.10 -0.50
CA PHE A 56 1.36 -4.20 -1.96
C PHE A 56 2.47 -5.11 -2.45
N ALA A 57 2.21 -5.88 -3.49
CA ALA A 57 3.24 -6.74 -4.05
C ALA A 57 3.08 -6.90 -5.55
N VAL A 58 4.20 -6.97 -6.25
CA VAL A 58 4.24 -7.24 -7.68
C VAL A 58 5.17 -8.41 -7.97
N VAL A 59 4.76 -9.25 -8.90
CA VAL A 59 5.57 -10.35 -9.43
C VAL A 59 6.09 -9.92 -10.80
N SER A 60 7.37 -10.14 -11.07
CA SER A 60 7.97 -9.79 -12.36
C SER A 60 9.13 -10.73 -12.67
N GLY A 61 9.49 -10.77 -13.95
CA GLY A 61 10.73 -11.40 -14.37
C GLY A 61 11.92 -10.45 -14.31
N SER A 62 11.69 -9.17 -13.99
CA SER A 62 12.71 -8.13 -14.01
C SER A 62 12.69 -7.31 -12.72
N HIS A 63 13.84 -7.15 -12.09
CA HIS A 63 13.98 -6.27 -10.91
C HIS A 63 13.63 -4.82 -11.24
N ALA A 64 14.09 -4.34 -12.39
CA ALA A 64 13.84 -2.95 -12.80
C ALA A 64 12.34 -2.70 -12.99
N HIS A 65 11.64 -3.63 -13.64
CA HIS A 65 10.20 -3.49 -13.83
C HIS A 65 9.45 -3.52 -12.51
N ALA A 66 9.80 -4.46 -11.62
CA ALA A 66 9.16 -4.53 -10.30
C ALA A 66 9.36 -3.25 -9.51
N ARG A 67 10.56 -2.68 -9.56
CA ARG A 67 10.88 -1.41 -8.89
C ARG A 67 10.04 -0.27 -9.47
N ASP A 68 9.94 -0.19 -10.79
CA ASP A 68 9.17 0.87 -11.44
C ASP A 68 7.69 0.80 -11.04
N VAL A 69 7.12 -0.39 -11.00
CA VAL A 69 5.72 -0.57 -10.59
C VAL A 69 5.53 -0.12 -9.13
N ILE A 70 6.39 -0.57 -8.24
CA ILE A 70 6.26 -0.22 -6.81
C ILE A 70 6.54 1.27 -6.57
N ASP A 71 7.44 1.90 -7.33
CA ASP A 71 7.63 3.35 -7.27
C ASP A 71 6.34 4.09 -7.63
N GLU A 72 5.61 3.62 -8.64
CA GLU A 72 4.31 4.18 -9.02
C GLU A 72 3.26 3.98 -7.93
N VAL A 73 3.22 2.80 -7.32
CA VAL A 73 2.30 2.51 -6.23
C VAL A 73 2.58 3.44 -5.05
N GLU A 74 3.82 3.62 -4.70
CA GLU A 74 4.20 4.49 -3.59
C GLU A 74 3.80 5.94 -3.86
N ARG A 75 4.06 6.45 -5.07
CA ARG A 75 3.59 7.80 -5.46
C ARG A 75 2.08 7.93 -5.38
N PHE A 76 1.36 6.88 -5.79
CA PHE A 76 -0.09 6.86 -5.70
C PHE A 76 -0.58 6.99 -4.25
N VAL A 77 0.04 6.24 -3.33
CA VAL A 77 -0.29 6.32 -1.90
C VAL A 77 -0.06 7.75 -1.38
N TRP A 78 1.09 8.34 -1.70
CA TRP A 78 1.43 9.70 -1.28
C TRP A 78 0.49 10.77 -1.84
N SER A 79 -0.25 10.46 -2.90
CA SER A 79 -1.15 11.42 -3.53
C SER A 79 -2.45 11.69 -2.77
N PHE A 80 -2.76 10.89 -1.75
CA PHE A 80 -3.99 11.04 -0.98
C PHE A 80 -3.81 12.10 0.11
N PRO A 81 -4.55 13.22 0.05
CA PRO A 81 -4.32 14.33 0.97
C PRO A 81 -4.83 14.11 2.39
N GLU A 82 -5.74 13.16 2.59
CA GLU A 82 -6.36 12.92 3.90
C GLU A 82 -5.58 11.93 4.76
N ILE A 83 -4.46 11.44 4.29
CA ILE A 83 -3.64 10.48 5.02
C ILE A 83 -2.23 11.03 5.22
N GLU A 84 -1.55 10.51 6.24
CA GLU A 84 -0.13 10.73 6.45
C GLU A 84 0.61 9.41 6.36
N VAL A 85 1.67 9.38 5.56
CA VAL A 85 2.55 8.22 5.49
C VAL A 85 3.57 8.33 6.62
N LEU A 86 3.52 7.39 7.54
CA LEU A 86 4.44 7.37 8.69
C LEU A 86 5.74 6.64 8.38
N GLU A 87 5.63 5.56 7.61
CA GLU A 87 6.76 4.68 7.35
C GLU A 87 6.49 3.86 6.10
N THR A 88 7.53 3.59 5.33
CA THR A 88 7.48 2.65 4.22
C THR A 88 8.66 1.68 4.31
N GLY A 89 8.46 0.47 3.80
CA GLY A 89 9.53 -0.51 3.72
C GLY A 89 9.32 -1.40 2.52
N ARG A 90 10.42 -1.89 1.94
CA ARG A 90 10.37 -2.78 0.77
C ARG A 90 11.11 -4.07 1.08
N THR A 91 10.58 -5.16 0.55
CA THR A 91 11.18 -6.49 0.71
C THR A 91 11.19 -7.19 -0.64
N TRP A 92 12.35 -7.69 -1.01
CA TRP A 92 12.53 -8.50 -2.21
C TRP A 92 12.45 -9.98 -1.87
N SER A 93 11.79 -10.74 -2.72
CA SER A 93 11.85 -12.20 -2.70
C SER A 93 12.18 -12.68 -4.10
N GLU A 94 13.04 -13.67 -4.19
CA GLU A 94 13.44 -14.25 -5.46
C GLU A 94 13.25 -15.76 -5.44
N GLY A 95 12.89 -16.30 -6.56
CA GLY A 95 12.67 -17.72 -6.73
C GLY A 95 13.02 -18.18 -8.13
N PRO A 96 12.82 -19.46 -8.40
CA PRO A 96 13.08 -20.04 -9.70
C PRO A 96 12.36 -19.32 -10.84
#